data_2d13da9145f0ba999954bf0f6aa465c8
#
_entry.id   2d13da9145f0ba999954bf0f6aa465c8
#
_cell.length_a   1.000
_cell.length_b   1.000
_cell.length_c   1.000
_cell.angle_alpha   90.00
_cell.angle_beta   90.00
_cell.angle_gamma   90.00
#
_symmetry.space_group_name_H-M   'P 1'
#
loop_
_entity.id
_entity.type
_entity.pdbx_description
1 polymer ?
#
loop_
_entity_poly.entity_id
_entity_poly.type
_entity_poly.pdbx_seq_one_letter_code
_entity_poly.pdbx_strand_id
1 'polypeptide(L)'
;VLNHSPFSADLVTVPDDRQVIKINKHFMDADLRIAVGCIVPHTLAGFSGGAKAVIPGIGGIETLYSNHTLVFADKSESMSFKTSTCNPDNPMRRNMEEIVGEVGLDFIVNVVLNGDMQPADAFAGHFIKAHRAACARAMECLKTPLVDNADINICSAYPKDTEYSQIGTCFAAMGHYKARCVAKGGTIVAMTAASEGPGFHSLFGPGMSLFSPHDDNIPPMELRGTETVIYSDGVTEVDVRQFYTGKVPDMYDNWDAVLARLEAKYAGKKPLVAIYPMAAVQIGCMD
;
A
#
# COMPACT_ATOMS: atom_id res chain seq x y z
N VAL A 1 -22.56 -7.99 12.14
CA VAL A 1 -21.40 -7.34 11.50
C VAL A 1 -21.94 -6.14 10.75
N LEU A 2 -21.31 -4.98 10.93
CA LEU A 2 -21.66 -3.73 10.24
C LEU A 2 -20.46 -3.32 9.38
N ASN A 3 -20.73 -2.91 8.14
CA ASN A 3 -19.72 -2.30 7.28
C ASN A 3 -19.66 -0.80 7.57
N HIS A 4 -18.45 -0.25 7.60
CA HIS A 4 -18.22 1.18 7.69
C HIS A 4 -18.13 1.80 6.29
N SER A 5 -18.69 3.02 6.16
CA SER A 5 -18.45 3.90 5.01
C SER A 5 -18.01 5.27 5.50
N PRO A 6 -16.94 5.87 4.96
CA PRO A 6 -16.51 7.22 5.34
C PRO A 6 -17.50 8.32 4.95
N PHE A 7 -18.51 7.98 4.17
CA PHE A 7 -19.62 8.86 3.74
C PHE A 7 -20.91 8.60 4.49
N SER A 8 -20.89 7.73 5.52
CA SER A 8 -22.08 7.37 6.30
C SER A 8 -22.66 8.57 7.02
N ALA A 9 -23.98 8.55 7.23
CA ALA A 9 -24.66 9.47 8.15
C ALA A 9 -24.43 9.11 9.64
N ASP A 10 -23.98 7.87 9.91
CA ASP A 10 -23.75 7.35 11.27
C ASP A 10 -22.34 7.73 11.79
N LEU A 11 -21.95 8.98 11.62
CA LEU A 11 -20.69 9.53 12.13
C LEU A 11 -20.95 10.55 13.23
N VAL A 12 -20.14 10.47 14.29
CA VAL A 12 -20.14 11.43 15.41
C VAL A 12 -18.96 12.37 15.24
N THR A 13 -19.20 13.67 15.37
CA THR A 13 -18.14 14.68 15.42
C THR A 13 -17.51 14.68 16.80
N VAL A 14 -16.19 14.52 16.86
CA VAL A 14 -15.37 14.67 18.06
C VAL A 14 -14.82 16.10 18.06
N PRO A 15 -14.98 16.86 19.13
CA PRO A 15 -14.44 18.22 19.21
C PRO A 15 -12.90 18.21 19.11
N ASP A 16 -12.36 18.99 18.18
CA ASP A 16 -10.93 19.26 18.02
C ASP A 16 -10.78 20.62 17.32
N ASP A 17 -9.94 21.51 17.88
CA ASP A 17 -9.77 22.87 17.37
C ASP A 17 -8.86 22.95 16.11
N ARG A 18 -8.16 21.87 15.79
CA ARG A 18 -7.16 21.80 14.72
C ARG A 18 -7.71 21.19 13.41
N GLN A 19 -8.71 20.29 13.54
CA GLN A 19 -9.22 19.52 12.41
C GLN A 19 -10.63 18.98 12.65
N VAL A 20 -11.30 18.60 11.57
CA VAL A 20 -12.60 17.93 11.68
C VAL A 20 -12.36 16.43 11.95
N ILE A 21 -12.83 15.96 13.10
CA ILE A 21 -12.77 14.54 13.46
C ILE A 21 -14.19 13.97 13.45
N LYS A 22 -14.44 13.02 12.58
CA LYS A 22 -15.69 12.26 12.51
C LYS A 22 -15.37 10.77 12.61
N ILE A 23 -16.03 10.08 13.53
CA ILE A 23 -15.81 8.66 13.84
C ILE A 23 -17.15 7.92 13.77
N ASN A 24 -17.11 6.66 13.40
CA ASN A 24 -18.28 5.79 13.39
C ASN A 24 -18.99 5.78 14.76
N LYS A 25 -20.30 6.03 14.74
CA LYS A 25 -21.12 6.14 15.94
C LYS A 25 -21.11 4.85 16.78
N HIS A 26 -21.19 3.68 16.15
CA HIS A 26 -21.21 2.40 16.87
C HIS A 26 -19.91 2.16 17.66
N PHE A 27 -18.78 2.62 17.12
CA PHE A 27 -17.51 2.59 17.85
C PHE A 27 -17.53 3.55 19.03
N MET A 28 -18.06 4.76 18.85
CA MET A 28 -18.12 5.78 19.92
C MET A 28 -19.09 5.39 21.05
N ASP A 29 -20.17 4.68 20.73
CA ASP A 29 -21.17 4.22 21.71
C ASP A 29 -20.75 2.94 22.47
N ALA A 30 -19.65 2.28 22.06
CA ALA A 30 -19.21 1.02 22.67
C ALA A 30 -18.53 1.25 24.03
N ASP A 31 -18.84 0.40 25.03
CA ASP A 31 -18.22 0.39 26.35
C ASP A 31 -16.78 -0.16 26.33
N LEU A 32 -16.47 -1.04 25.38
CA LEU A 32 -15.16 -1.64 25.19
C LEU A 32 -14.80 -1.62 23.69
N ARG A 33 -13.65 -1.06 23.35
CA ARG A 33 -13.19 -0.85 21.98
C ARG A 33 -11.93 -1.64 21.71
N ILE A 34 -12.05 -2.70 20.90
CA ILE A 34 -10.95 -3.58 20.56
C ILE A 34 -10.76 -3.56 19.04
N ALA A 35 -9.53 -3.33 18.58
CA ALA A 35 -9.19 -3.43 17.17
C ALA A 35 -8.37 -4.70 16.89
N VAL A 36 -8.79 -5.46 15.88
CA VAL A 36 -8.09 -6.66 15.40
C VAL A 36 -7.62 -6.42 13.98
N GLY A 37 -6.37 -6.77 13.67
CA GLY A 37 -5.83 -6.58 12.33
C GLY A 37 -4.45 -7.18 12.15
N CYS A 38 -3.85 -6.96 10.98
CA CYS A 38 -2.50 -7.39 10.66
C CYS A 38 -1.54 -6.21 10.48
N ILE A 39 -0.25 -6.48 10.66
CA ILE A 39 0.84 -5.54 10.40
C ILE A 39 1.44 -5.85 9.05
N VAL A 40 1.21 -4.98 8.09
CA VAL A 40 1.81 -5.05 6.76
C VAL A 40 2.37 -3.67 6.37
N PRO A 41 3.40 -3.61 5.52
CA PRO A 41 3.95 -2.35 5.03
C PRO A 41 2.89 -1.47 4.37
N HIS A 42 3.00 -0.15 4.61
CA HIS A 42 2.07 0.84 4.06
C HIS A 42 2.82 2.06 3.57
N THR A 43 2.54 2.49 2.34
CA THR A 43 3.27 3.56 1.64
C THR A 43 3.32 4.89 2.38
N LEU A 44 2.27 5.29 3.08
CA LEU A 44 2.18 6.58 3.74
C LEU A 44 2.35 6.50 5.27
N ALA A 45 1.77 5.49 5.91
CA ALA A 45 1.72 5.35 7.37
C ALA A 45 2.81 4.46 7.96
N GLY A 46 3.78 4.00 7.15
CA GLY A 46 4.80 3.01 7.52
C GLY A 46 4.25 1.59 7.58
N PHE A 47 3.34 1.31 8.50
CA PHE A 47 2.66 0.03 8.65
C PHE A 47 1.15 0.19 8.86
N SER A 48 0.39 -0.88 8.60
CA SER A 48 -1.02 -1.01 9.00
C SER A 48 -1.13 -1.27 10.52
N GLY A 49 -2.35 -1.52 11.00
CA GLY A 49 -2.62 -1.84 12.41
C GLY A 49 -2.53 -0.66 13.38
N GLY A 50 -2.63 -0.94 14.66
CA GLY A 50 -2.64 0.08 15.71
C GLY A 50 -3.79 1.07 15.54
N ALA A 51 -3.52 2.35 15.76
CA ALA A 51 -4.45 3.45 15.57
C ALA A 51 -5.08 3.51 14.16
N LYS A 52 -4.41 2.91 13.15
CA LYS A 52 -4.91 2.89 11.77
C LYS A 52 -6.24 2.12 11.62
N ALA A 53 -6.55 1.23 12.53
CA ALA A 53 -7.85 0.56 12.55
C ALA A 53 -9.02 1.52 12.83
N VAL A 54 -8.76 2.63 13.51
CA VAL A 54 -9.74 3.69 13.78
C VAL A 54 -9.63 4.80 12.74
N ILE A 55 -8.43 5.34 12.52
CA ILE A 55 -8.14 6.34 11.49
C ILE A 55 -7.10 5.77 10.52
N PRO A 56 -7.48 5.54 9.25
CA PRO A 56 -8.73 5.86 8.56
C PRO A 56 -9.86 4.82 8.72
N GLY A 57 -9.63 3.66 9.34
CA GLY A 57 -10.48 2.47 9.26
C GLY A 57 -11.98 2.68 9.50
N ILE A 58 -12.35 3.56 10.42
CA ILE A 58 -13.75 3.89 10.75
C ILE A 58 -13.99 5.41 10.89
N GLY A 59 -13.11 6.20 10.29
CA GLY A 59 -13.23 7.67 10.23
C GLY A 59 -14.10 8.16 9.08
N GLY A 60 -14.62 9.39 9.20
CA GLY A 60 -15.31 10.09 8.12
C GLY A 60 -14.34 10.65 7.08
N ILE A 61 -14.85 10.94 5.89
CA ILE A 61 -14.02 11.36 4.73
C ILE A 61 -13.21 12.63 5.02
N GLU A 62 -13.74 13.58 5.77
CA GLU A 62 -13.04 14.80 6.14
C GLU A 62 -11.84 14.51 7.06
N THR A 63 -12.01 13.59 8.02
CA THR A 63 -10.93 13.13 8.91
C THR A 63 -9.85 12.39 8.12
N LEU A 64 -10.26 11.54 7.18
CA LEU A 64 -9.34 10.83 6.30
C LEU A 64 -8.53 11.81 5.44
N TYR A 65 -9.19 12.80 4.86
CA TYR A 65 -8.54 13.82 4.03
C TYR A 65 -7.50 14.61 4.82
N SER A 66 -7.89 15.14 6.00
CA SER A 66 -6.99 15.90 6.88
C SER A 66 -5.76 15.09 7.28
N ASN A 67 -5.95 13.82 7.67
CA ASN A 67 -4.84 12.93 8.04
C ASN A 67 -3.90 12.63 6.87
N HIS A 68 -4.44 12.34 5.68
CA HIS A 68 -3.63 11.98 4.52
C HIS A 68 -2.85 13.18 3.95
N THR A 69 -3.41 14.40 4.00
CA THR A 69 -2.73 15.60 3.52
C THR A 69 -1.48 15.96 4.34
N LEU A 70 -1.38 15.51 5.60
CA LEU A 70 -0.19 15.73 6.43
C LEU A 70 1.09 15.14 5.81
N VAL A 71 0.96 14.08 5.04
CA VAL A 71 2.10 13.46 4.33
C VAL A 71 2.65 14.34 3.22
N PHE A 72 1.78 15.14 2.58
CA PHE A 72 2.14 16.00 1.46
C PHE A 72 2.54 17.42 1.89
N ALA A 73 2.23 17.79 3.14
CA ALA A 73 2.55 19.11 3.69
C ALA A 73 4.08 19.28 3.92
N ASP A 74 4.78 18.21 4.27
CA ASP A 74 6.23 18.22 4.45
C ASP A 74 6.95 17.88 3.15
N LYS A 75 7.42 18.92 2.47
CA LYS A 75 8.18 18.79 1.21
C LYS A 75 9.64 18.40 1.41
N SER A 76 10.15 18.42 2.65
CA SER A 76 11.56 18.21 2.97
C SER A 76 11.95 16.74 3.06
N GLU A 77 10.99 15.85 3.28
CA GLU A 77 11.26 14.42 3.43
C GLU A 77 10.77 13.62 2.22
N SER A 78 11.70 12.89 1.65
CA SER A 78 11.42 11.93 0.57
C SER A 78 10.35 10.91 1.02
N MET A 79 9.43 10.57 0.13
CA MET A 79 8.41 9.53 0.34
C MET A 79 9.00 8.20 0.82
N SER A 80 10.29 7.94 0.55
CA SER A 80 11.01 6.75 1.02
C SER A 80 11.10 6.63 2.55
N PHE A 81 11.04 7.75 3.26
CA PHE A 81 11.05 7.77 4.73
C PHE A 81 9.79 7.19 5.37
N LYS A 82 8.72 7.09 4.61
CA LYS A 82 7.37 6.80 5.12
C LYS A 82 6.98 5.34 4.91
N THR A 83 7.57 4.71 3.89
CA THR A 83 7.23 3.34 3.51
C THR A 83 8.01 2.33 4.35
N SER A 84 7.29 1.38 4.94
CA SER A 84 7.86 0.23 5.67
C SER A 84 8.81 0.63 6.81
N THR A 85 8.58 1.78 7.41
CA THR A 85 9.33 2.25 8.57
C THR A 85 8.42 2.36 9.79
N CYS A 86 8.92 1.95 10.95
CA CYS A 86 8.24 2.16 12.22
C CYS A 86 8.65 3.52 12.82
N ASN A 87 8.72 4.56 11.98
CA ASN A 87 9.14 5.89 12.40
C ASN A 87 8.04 6.55 13.27
N PRO A 88 8.30 6.85 14.56
CA PRO A 88 7.36 7.53 15.43
C PRO A 88 7.08 8.98 15.00
N ASP A 89 7.97 9.59 14.22
CA ASP A 89 7.83 10.98 13.73
C ASP A 89 7.05 11.09 12.42
N ASN A 90 6.55 9.97 11.87
CA ASN A 90 5.67 10.01 10.72
C ASN A 90 4.41 10.85 11.04
N PRO A 91 4.19 12.01 10.38
CA PRO A 91 3.15 12.96 10.75
C PRO A 91 1.74 12.36 10.65
N MET A 92 1.50 11.52 9.62
CA MET A 92 0.23 10.82 9.46
C MET A 92 0.00 9.83 10.61
N ARG A 93 1.02 9.07 11.01
CA ARG A 93 0.95 8.11 12.13
C ARG A 93 0.72 8.82 13.46
N ARG A 94 1.44 9.89 13.72
CA ARG A 94 1.27 10.70 14.94
C ARG A 94 -0.14 11.25 15.06
N ASN A 95 -0.67 11.84 14.01
CA ASN A 95 -2.03 12.36 13.99
C ASN A 95 -3.08 11.26 14.24
N MET A 96 -2.92 10.07 13.63
CA MET A 96 -3.79 8.92 13.95
C MET A 96 -3.75 8.57 15.45
N GLU A 97 -2.55 8.53 16.03
CA GLU A 97 -2.33 8.16 17.43
C GLU A 97 -2.85 9.23 18.39
N GLU A 98 -2.74 10.50 18.05
CA GLU A 98 -3.33 11.62 18.80
C GLU A 98 -4.86 11.52 18.80
N ILE A 99 -5.49 11.40 17.63
CA ILE A 99 -6.95 11.25 17.53
C ILE A 99 -7.44 10.03 18.30
N VAL A 100 -6.78 8.89 18.15
CA VAL A 100 -7.17 7.65 18.85
C VAL A 100 -6.95 7.73 20.34
N GLY A 101 -5.95 8.50 20.80
CA GLY A 101 -5.75 8.81 22.21
C GLY A 101 -6.91 9.63 22.82
N GLU A 102 -7.52 10.51 22.03
CA GLU A 102 -8.67 11.33 22.44
C GLU A 102 -9.99 10.55 22.43
N VAL A 103 -10.23 9.76 21.36
CA VAL A 103 -11.49 9.01 21.22
C VAL A 103 -11.53 7.71 22.02
N GLY A 104 -10.37 7.18 22.38
CA GLY A 104 -10.19 5.93 23.13
C GLY A 104 -10.19 4.68 22.26
N LEU A 105 -9.18 3.84 22.44
CA LEU A 105 -9.07 2.48 21.96
C LEU A 105 -8.43 1.64 23.06
N ASP A 106 -9.21 0.76 23.67
CA ASP A 106 -8.80 0.06 24.89
C ASP A 106 -7.73 -0.98 24.64
N PHE A 107 -7.83 -1.68 23.51
CA PHE A 107 -6.99 -2.81 23.22
C PHE A 107 -6.84 -3.07 21.73
N ILE A 108 -5.67 -3.56 21.32
CA ILE A 108 -5.47 -4.12 19.99
C ILE A 108 -4.98 -5.55 20.04
N VAL A 109 -5.32 -6.32 19.00
CA VAL A 109 -4.68 -7.58 18.65
C VAL A 109 -4.19 -7.46 17.21
N ASN A 110 -2.88 -7.39 17.04
CA ASN A 110 -2.28 -7.31 15.71
C ASN A 110 -1.41 -8.54 15.44
N VAL A 111 -1.59 -9.16 14.28
CA VAL A 111 -0.81 -10.31 13.84
C VAL A 111 0.22 -9.90 12.78
N VAL A 112 1.35 -10.56 12.77
CA VAL A 112 2.32 -10.56 11.67
C VAL A 112 2.10 -11.84 10.88
N LEU A 113 1.90 -11.73 9.57
CA LEU A 113 1.64 -12.85 8.69
C LEU A 113 2.94 -13.35 8.04
N ASN A 114 3.03 -14.67 7.84
CA ASN A 114 4.10 -15.30 7.05
C ASN A 114 3.76 -15.31 5.55
N GLY A 115 4.62 -15.92 4.73
CA GLY A 115 4.43 -16.05 3.28
C GLY A 115 3.19 -16.86 2.86
N ASP A 116 2.66 -17.70 3.74
CA ASP A 116 1.44 -18.47 3.52
C ASP A 116 0.18 -17.76 4.06
N MET A 117 0.31 -16.48 4.41
CA MET A 117 -0.76 -15.65 4.99
C MET A 117 -1.30 -16.18 6.33
N GLN A 118 -0.49 -16.95 7.05
CA GLN A 118 -0.83 -17.45 8.38
C GLN A 118 -0.17 -16.62 9.47
N PRO A 119 -0.77 -16.50 10.67
CA PRO A 119 -0.15 -15.79 11.79
C PRO A 119 1.21 -16.41 12.17
N ALA A 120 2.27 -15.63 11.98
CA ALA A 120 3.63 -15.97 12.44
C ALA A 120 3.84 -15.54 13.90
N ASP A 121 3.26 -14.38 14.26
CA ASP A 121 3.31 -13.80 15.60
C ASP A 121 2.06 -12.96 15.87
N ALA A 122 1.72 -12.78 17.15
CA ALA A 122 0.61 -11.94 17.59
C ALA A 122 1.04 -11.00 18.74
N PHE A 123 0.59 -9.75 18.65
CA PHE A 123 0.88 -8.68 19.61
C PHE A 123 -0.41 -8.06 20.08
N ALA A 124 -0.61 -8.04 21.40
CA ALA A 124 -1.83 -7.55 21.99
C ALA A 124 -1.53 -6.54 23.11
N GLY A 125 -2.41 -5.57 23.31
CA GLY A 125 -2.30 -4.55 24.36
C GLY A 125 -2.56 -3.13 23.87
N HIS A 126 -1.88 -2.16 24.48
CA HIS A 126 -2.01 -0.74 24.16
C HIS A 126 -1.67 -0.46 22.69
N PHE A 127 -2.53 0.28 21.99
CA PHE A 127 -2.52 0.47 20.54
C PHE A 127 -1.21 1.05 19.97
N ILE A 128 -0.43 1.80 20.77
CA ILE A 128 0.91 2.25 20.35
C ILE A 128 1.97 1.19 20.68
N LYS A 129 2.03 0.71 21.94
CA LYS A 129 3.12 -0.17 22.36
C LYS A 129 3.09 -1.51 21.66
N ALA A 130 1.94 -2.17 21.60
CA ALA A 130 1.78 -3.44 20.89
C ALA A 130 2.01 -3.28 19.39
N HIS A 131 1.54 -2.17 18.78
CA HIS A 131 1.81 -1.87 17.38
C HIS A 131 3.32 -1.73 17.09
N ARG A 132 4.09 -0.99 17.92
CA ARG A 132 5.53 -0.83 17.72
C ARG A 132 6.28 -2.17 17.81
N ALA A 133 5.92 -3.01 18.78
CA ALA A 133 6.51 -4.35 18.90
C ALA A 133 6.19 -5.22 17.67
N ALA A 134 4.94 -5.18 17.19
CA ALA A 134 4.53 -5.90 16.00
C ALA A 134 5.22 -5.39 14.72
N CYS A 135 5.44 -4.06 14.57
CA CYS A 135 6.19 -3.49 13.46
C CYS A 135 7.65 -3.94 13.44
N ALA A 136 8.32 -3.96 14.60
CA ALA A 136 9.70 -4.46 14.71
C ALA A 136 9.78 -5.91 14.22
N ARG A 137 8.85 -6.76 14.65
CA ARG A 137 8.77 -8.15 14.19
C ARG A 137 8.45 -8.27 12.70
N ALA A 138 7.54 -7.46 12.18
CA ALA A 138 7.21 -7.44 10.74
C ALA A 138 8.43 -7.04 9.89
N MET A 139 9.24 -6.09 10.33
CA MET A 139 10.48 -5.70 9.64
C MET A 139 11.48 -6.87 9.54
N GLU A 140 11.52 -7.76 10.52
CA GLU A 140 12.36 -8.97 10.46
C GLU A 140 11.76 -10.03 9.53
N CYS A 141 10.47 -10.34 9.70
CA CYS A 141 9.79 -11.41 8.97
C CYS A 141 9.65 -11.13 7.47
N LEU A 142 9.46 -9.88 7.10
CA LEU A 142 9.18 -9.46 5.72
C LEU A 142 10.44 -9.01 4.97
N LYS A 143 11.60 -9.03 5.63
CA LYS A 143 12.89 -8.68 5.04
C LYS A 143 13.21 -9.60 3.86
N THR A 144 13.49 -8.98 2.70
CA THR A 144 13.69 -9.69 1.44
C THR A 144 14.96 -9.18 0.76
N PRO A 145 15.95 -10.05 0.46
CA PRO A 145 17.09 -9.66 -0.36
C PRO A 145 16.64 -9.21 -1.74
N LEU A 146 17.16 -8.07 -2.20
CA LEU A 146 16.87 -7.55 -3.53
C LEU A 146 17.97 -7.93 -4.50
N VAL A 147 17.58 -8.10 -5.77
CA VAL A 147 18.51 -8.33 -6.87
C VAL A 147 18.94 -6.99 -7.44
N ASP A 148 20.26 -6.76 -7.53
CA ASP A 148 20.81 -5.55 -8.14
C ASP A 148 20.81 -5.68 -9.67
N ASN A 149 20.35 -4.62 -10.35
CA ASN A 149 20.46 -4.46 -11.80
C ASN A 149 19.85 -5.62 -12.61
N ALA A 150 18.66 -6.10 -12.21
CA ALA A 150 17.96 -7.14 -12.93
C ALA A 150 17.38 -6.64 -14.27
N ASP A 151 17.53 -7.44 -15.34
CA ASP A 151 16.96 -7.14 -16.66
C ASP A 151 15.44 -7.22 -16.65
N ILE A 152 14.89 -8.17 -15.90
CA ILE A 152 13.46 -8.40 -15.77
C ILE A 152 13.10 -8.48 -14.28
N ASN A 153 12.14 -7.67 -13.87
CA ASN A 153 11.58 -7.72 -12.52
C ASN A 153 10.10 -8.12 -12.60
N ILE A 154 9.75 -9.27 -12.06
CA ILE A 154 8.36 -9.75 -12.00
C ILE A 154 7.84 -9.46 -10.59
N CYS A 155 6.89 -8.56 -10.47
CA CYS A 155 6.42 -8.03 -9.20
C CYS A 155 4.91 -8.22 -9.07
N SER A 156 4.48 -8.98 -8.06
CA SER A 156 3.05 -9.18 -7.77
C SER A 156 2.54 -8.22 -6.70
N ALA A 157 1.39 -7.61 -6.94
CA ALA A 157 0.68 -6.80 -5.94
C ALA A 157 0.08 -7.65 -4.79
N TYR A 158 0.10 -8.99 -4.89
CA TYR A 158 -0.39 -9.89 -3.85
C TYR A 158 0.26 -9.60 -2.48
N PRO A 159 -0.50 -9.57 -1.40
CA PRO A 159 -1.93 -9.86 -1.23
C PRO A 159 -2.84 -8.62 -1.28
N LYS A 160 -2.45 -7.55 -1.94
CA LYS A 160 -3.24 -6.32 -2.11
C LYS A 160 -3.79 -6.17 -3.54
N ASP A 161 -3.93 -7.28 -4.24
CA ASP A 161 -4.18 -7.38 -5.68
C ASP A 161 -5.64 -7.67 -6.03
N THR A 162 -6.59 -7.50 -5.10
CA THR A 162 -8.02 -7.66 -5.37
C THR A 162 -8.58 -6.54 -6.25
N GLU A 163 -7.93 -5.38 -6.23
CA GLU A 163 -8.34 -4.19 -6.99
C GLU A 163 -7.16 -3.62 -7.79
N TYR A 164 -7.44 -3.19 -9.02
CA TYR A 164 -6.41 -2.55 -9.87
C TYR A 164 -5.83 -1.27 -9.26
N SER A 165 -6.63 -0.52 -8.51
CA SER A 165 -6.20 0.69 -7.80
C SER A 165 -4.96 0.49 -6.91
N GLN A 166 -4.65 -0.76 -6.54
CA GLN A 166 -3.51 -1.15 -5.72
C GLN A 166 -2.28 -1.59 -6.54
N ILE A 167 -2.32 -1.53 -7.88
CA ILE A 167 -1.22 -2.00 -8.75
C ILE A 167 0.15 -1.37 -8.39
N GLY A 168 0.15 -0.12 -7.93
CA GLY A 168 1.37 0.55 -7.48
C GLY A 168 2.11 -0.16 -6.35
N THR A 169 1.47 -1.06 -5.60
CA THR A 169 2.10 -1.85 -4.54
C THR A 169 3.08 -2.90 -5.08
N CYS A 170 3.06 -3.23 -6.38
CA CYS A 170 4.07 -4.05 -7.04
C CYS A 170 5.50 -3.52 -6.84
N PHE A 171 5.66 -2.22 -6.62
CA PHE A 171 6.97 -1.60 -6.44
C PHE A 171 7.40 -1.50 -4.97
N ALA A 172 6.57 -1.94 -4.04
CA ALA A 172 6.83 -1.77 -2.60
C ALA A 172 8.05 -2.56 -2.12
N ALA A 173 8.26 -3.78 -2.62
CA ALA A 173 9.43 -4.60 -2.27
C ALA A 173 10.76 -3.87 -2.54
N MET A 174 10.86 -3.16 -3.66
CA MET A 174 12.07 -2.45 -4.06
C MET A 174 12.34 -1.21 -3.19
N GLY A 175 11.31 -0.63 -2.55
CA GLY A 175 11.45 0.52 -1.65
C GLY A 175 12.26 1.67 -2.25
N HIS A 176 13.26 2.15 -1.53
CA HIS A 176 14.18 3.19 -2.01
C HIS A 176 15.32 2.66 -2.92
N TYR A 177 15.46 1.35 -3.07
CA TYR A 177 16.45 0.73 -3.95
C TYR A 177 15.99 0.58 -5.40
N LYS A 178 14.83 1.11 -5.76
CA LYS A 178 14.20 0.92 -7.08
C LYS A 178 15.17 1.14 -8.26
N ALA A 179 15.93 2.25 -8.24
CA ALA A 179 16.87 2.59 -9.30
C ALA A 179 18.04 1.59 -9.42
N ARG A 180 18.36 0.86 -8.35
CA ARG A 180 19.38 -0.20 -8.36
C ARG A 180 18.83 -1.54 -8.83
N CYS A 181 17.55 -1.82 -8.51
CA CYS A 181 16.94 -3.11 -8.83
C CYS A 181 16.74 -3.36 -10.32
N VAL A 182 16.59 -2.30 -11.12
CA VAL A 182 16.21 -2.40 -12.53
C VAL A 182 17.37 -1.99 -13.44
N ALA A 183 17.76 -2.87 -14.35
CA ALA A 183 18.76 -2.58 -15.38
C ALA A 183 18.27 -1.48 -16.33
N LYS A 184 19.20 -0.72 -16.90
CA LYS A 184 18.87 0.28 -17.93
C LYS A 184 18.20 -0.38 -19.13
N GLY A 185 16.99 0.05 -19.47
CA GLY A 185 16.17 -0.56 -20.53
C GLY A 185 15.54 -1.89 -20.13
N GLY A 186 15.57 -2.23 -18.85
CA GLY A 186 14.94 -3.42 -18.29
C GLY A 186 13.42 -3.42 -18.42
N THR A 187 12.80 -4.52 -18.02
CA THR A 187 11.35 -4.70 -18.03
C THR A 187 10.84 -4.97 -16.62
N ILE A 188 9.74 -4.32 -16.25
CA ILE A 188 8.98 -4.63 -15.07
C ILE A 188 7.66 -5.25 -15.49
N VAL A 189 7.38 -6.46 -15.01
CA VAL A 189 6.06 -7.09 -15.14
C VAL A 189 5.31 -6.85 -13.83
N ALA A 190 4.35 -5.95 -13.84
CA ALA A 190 3.47 -5.66 -12.71
C ALA A 190 2.25 -6.58 -12.78
N MET A 191 2.08 -7.42 -11.76
CA MET A 191 1.04 -8.45 -11.73
C MET A 191 -0.03 -8.12 -10.69
N THR A 192 -1.30 -8.22 -11.09
CA THR A 192 -2.45 -8.07 -10.20
C THR A 192 -3.61 -8.94 -10.67
N ALA A 193 -4.27 -9.64 -9.76
CA ALA A 193 -5.48 -10.40 -10.09
C ALA A 193 -6.65 -9.47 -10.42
N ALA A 194 -6.76 -8.35 -9.71
CA ALA A 194 -7.85 -7.38 -9.84
C ALA A 194 -9.24 -8.04 -9.90
N SER A 195 -9.46 -9.05 -9.05
CA SER A 195 -10.69 -9.86 -9.03
C SER A 195 -11.96 -9.06 -8.71
N GLU A 196 -11.82 -7.87 -8.12
CA GLU A 196 -12.89 -6.91 -7.87
C GLU A 196 -12.87 -5.74 -8.88
N GLY A 197 -12.14 -5.90 -9.98
CA GLY A 197 -12.07 -4.93 -11.07
C GLY A 197 -11.18 -3.72 -10.77
N PRO A 198 -11.53 -2.51 -11.29
CA PRO A 198 -10.73 -1.29 -11.11
C PRO A 198 -10.55 -0.87 -9.66
N GLY A 199 -11.49 -1.24 -8.79
CA GLY A 199 -11.50 -0.89 -7.38
C GLY A 199 -11.97 0.54 -7.09
N PHE A 200 -12.16 0.79 -5.80
CA PHE A 200 -12.56 2.10 -5.29
C PHE A 200 -11.67 2.50 -4.11
N HIS A 201 -11.14 3.72 -4.17
CA HIS A 201 -10.44 4.32 -3.03
C HIS A 201 -11.00 5.72 -2.77
N SER A 202 -11.55 5.93 -1.57
CA SER A 202 -12.29 7.15 -1.18
C SER A 202 -11.51 8.48 -1.28
N LEU A 203 -10.18 8.43 -1.36
CA LEU A 203 -9.31 9.61 -1.53
C LEU A 203 -8.47 9.56 -2.82
N PHE A 204 -7.99 8.38 -3.22
CA PHE A 204 -7.02 8.20 -4.30
C PHE A 204 -7.60 7.49 -5.53
N GLY A 205 -8.88 7.15 -5.55
CA GLY A 205 -9.56 6.61 -6.73
C GLY A 205 -9.85 7.69 -7.76
N PRO A 206 -10.10 7.33 -9.03
CA PRO A 206 -10.48 8.28 -10.06
C PRO A 206 -11.64 9.18 -9.64
N GLY A 207 -11.46 10.49 -9.79
CA GLY A 207 -12.44 11.50 -9.38
C GLY A 207 -12.41 11.89 -7.91
N MET A 208 -11.55 11.28 -7.08
CA MET A 208 -11.41 11.61 -5.66
C MET A 208 -10.40 12.72 -5.42
N SER A 209 -10.47 13.33 -4.23
CA SER A 209 -9.79 14.60 -3.91
C SER A 209 -8.25 14.56 -3.93
N LEU A 210 -7.65 13.40 -3.69
CA LEU A 210 -6.19 13.20 -3.71
C LEU A 210 -5.74 12.32 -4.89
N PHE A 211 -6.65 12.04 -5.82
CA PHE A 211 -6.31 11.27 -7.00
C PHE A 211 -5.36 12.03 -7.91
N SER A 212 -4.32 11.35 -8.34
CA SER A 212 -3.43 11.81 -9.40
C SER A 212 -3.26 10.67 -10.40
N PRO A 213 -3.73 10.84 -11.64
CA PRO A 213 -3.56 9.80 -12.64
C PRO A 213 -2.09 9.61 -12.99
N HIS A 214 -1.74 8.43 -13.47
CA HIS A 214 -0.40 8.11 -13.96
C HIS A 214 -0.16 8.81 -15.31
N ASP A 215 0.98 9.47 -15.47
CA ASP A 215 1.31 10.24 -16.68
C ASP A 215 1.43 9.33 -17.92
N ASP A 216 2.42 8.42 -17.92
CA ASP A 216 2.70 7.53 -19.05
C ASP A 216 2.78 6.07 -18.64
N ASN A 217 2.92 5.82 -17.36
CA ASN A 217 3.30 4.49 -16.83
C ASN A 217 3.05 4.46 -15.33
N ILE A 218 2.82 3.29 -14.76
CA ILE A 218 2.69 3.10 -13.32
C ILE A 218 3.99 3.25 -12.54
N PRO A 219 5.21 3.07 -13.10
CA PRO A 219 6.40 3.04 -12.28
C PRO A 219 6.64 4.38 -11.57
N PRO A 220 7.20 4.33 -10.37
CA PRO A 220 7.72 5.50 -9.68
C PRO A 220 8.71 6.27 -10.55
N MET A 221 8.92 7.55 -10.23
CA MET A 221 9.78 8.45 -11.01
C MET A 221 11.19 7.87 -11.26
N GLU A 222 11.75 7.16 -10.29
CA GLU A 222 13.08 6.54 -10.37
C GLU A 222 13.17 5.42 -11.42
N LEU A 223 12.04 4.87 -11.83
CA LEU A 223 11.94 3.81 -12.83
C LEU A 223 11.42 4.31 -14.18
N ARG A 224 11.25 5.62 -14.34
CA ARG A 224 10.83 6.20 -15.62
C ARG A 224 11.84 5.88 -16.71
N GLY A 225 11.32 5.46 -17.87
CA GLY A 225 12.14 5.00 -19.00
C GLY A 225 12.45 3.51 -19.01
N THR A 226 12.02 2.75 -17.99
CA THR A 226 11.94 1.28 -18.09
C THR A 226 10.65 0.87 -18.80
N GLU A 227 10.64 -0.29 -19.41
CA GLU A 227 9.41 -0.86 -19.94
C GLU A 227 8.58 -1.44 -18.80
N THR A 228 7.31 -1.09 -18.74
CA THR A 228 6.33 -1.71 -17.85
C THR A 228 5.32 -2.51 -18.66
N VAL A 229 5.07 -3.73 -18.24
CA VAL A 229 4.06 -4.64 -18.77
C VAL A 229 3.13 -4.99 -17.63
N ILE A 230 1.83 -4.96 -17.88
CA ILE A 230 0.83 -5.35 -16.88
C ILE A 230 0.32 -6.74 -17.22
N TYR A 231 0.32 -7.62 -16.22
CA TYR A 231 -0.41 -8.88 -16.28
C TYR A 231 -1.60 -8.85 -15.33
N SER A 232 -2.80 -9.02 -15.89
CA SER A 232 -4.04 -9.11 -15.12
C SER A 232 -5.10 -9.82 -15.96
N ASP A 233 -5.81 -10.76 -15.34
CA ASP A 233 -6.99 -11.43 -15.90
C ASP A 233 -8.31 -10.86 -15.36
N GLY A 234 -8.26 -9.91 -14.43
CA GLY A 234 -9.44 -9.31 -13.80
C GLY A 234 -9.88 -7.97 -14.40
N VAL A 235 -9.03 -7.31 -15.21
CA VAL A 235 -9.33 -6.01 -15.84
C VAL A 235 -8.78 -5.91 -17.25
N THR A 236 -9.44 -5.06 -18.06
CA THR A 236 -9.00 -4.71 -19.41
C THR A 236 -8.42 -3.29 -19.47
N GLU A 237 -7.80 -2.92 -20.60
CA GLU A 237 -7.34 -1.54 -20.83
C GLU A 237 -8.47 -0.52 -20.66
N VAL A 238 -9.68 -0.85 -21.08
CA VAL A 238 -10.84 0.03 -20.96
C VAL A 238 -11.21 0.31 -19.50
N ASP A 239 -11.15 -0.73 -18.66
CA ASP A 239 -11.47 -0.63 -17.23
C ASP A 239 -10.48 0.26 -16.48
N VAL A 240 -9.22 0.23 -16.88
CA VAL A 240 -8.15 0.94 -16.15
C VAL A 240 -7.77 2.28 -16.78
N ARG A 241 -8.32 2.61 -17.93
CA ARG A 241 -7.99 3.83 -18.69
C ARG A 241 -8.07 5.10 -17.86
N GLN A 242 -9.02 5.17 -16.95
CA GLN A 242 -9.23 6.32 -16.06
C GLN A 242 -8.08 6.58 -15.07
N PHE A 243 -7.19 5.60 -14.86
CA PHE A 243 -6.01 5.77 -14.01
C PHE A 243 -4.83 6.43 -14.71
N TYR A 244 -4.92 6.70 -16.03
CA TYR A 244 -3.83 7.22 -16.85
C TYR A 244 -4.21 8.52 -17.56
N THR A 245 -3.26 9.45 -17.68
CA THR A 245 -3.37 10.63 -18.54
C THR A 245 -2.87 10.36 -19.95
N GLY A 246 -1.85 9.50 -20.08
CA GLY A 246 -1.20 9.08 -21.33
C GLY A 246 -1.64 7.71 -21.81
N LYS A 247 -0.74 6.97 -22.43
CA LYS A 247 -0.95 5.60 -22.87
C LYS A 247 -0.99 4.66 -21.65
N VAL A 248 -1.96 3.75 -21.61
CA VAL A 248 -1.92 2.61 -20.69
C VAL A 248 -0.74 1.71 -21.08
N PRO A 249 0.06 1.18 -20.14
CA PRO A 249 1.07 0.18 -20.42
C PRO A 249 0.49 -1.05 -21.14
N ASP A 250 1.29 -1.76 -21.89
CA ASP A 250 0.83 -2.96 -22.57
C ASP A 250 0.33 -3.98 -21.55
N MET A 251 -0.92 -4.43 -21.73
CA MET A 251 -1.63 -5.33 -20.82
C MET A 251 -1.82 -6.70 -21.45
N TYR A 252 -1.71 -7.73 -20.63
CA TYR A 252 -1.92 -9.13 -21.00
C TYR A 252 -2.78 -9.83 -19.95
N ASP A 253 -3.72 -10.61 -20.39
CA ASP A 253 -4.58 -11.51 -19.60
C ASP A 253 -4.08 -12.96 -19.62
N ASN A 254 -3.03 -13.21 -20.36
CA ASN A 254 -2.44 -14.53 -20.59
C ASN A 254 -0.93 -14.49 -20.33
N TRP A 255 -0.46 -15.38 -19.45
CA TRP A 255 0.95 -15.44 -19.07
C TRP A 255 1.87 -15.88 -20.22
N ASP A 256 1.43 -16.76 -21.11
CA ASP A 256 2.23 -17.18 -22.25
C ASP A 256 2.52 -16.02 -23.22
N ALA A 257 1.56 -15.08 -23.34
CA ALA A 257 1.78 -13.86 -24.11
C ALA A 257 2.80 -12.91 -23.46
N VAL A 258 2.83 -12.81 -22.14
CA VAL A 258 3.88 -12.09 -21.40
C VAL A 258 5.24 -12.73 -21.66
N LEU A 259 5.33 -14.06 -21.54
CA LEU A 259 6.57 -14.80 -21.81
C LEU A 259 7.05 -14.59 -23.24
N ALA A 260 6.17 -14.75 -24.24
CA ALA A 260 6.53 -14.53 -25.64
C ALA A 260 7.08 -13.12 -25.91
N ARG A 261 6.49 -12.09 -25.26
CA ARG A 261 7.02 -10.72 -25.33
C ARG A 261 8.42 -10.61 -24.73
N LEU A 262 8.63 -11.18 -23.55
CA LEU A 262 9.94 -11.16 -22.89
C LEU A 262 10.99 -11.92 -23.72
N GLU A 263 10.66 -13.09 -24.22
CA GLU A 263 11.53 -13.89 -25.10
C GLU A 263 11.92 -13.11 -26.37
N ALA A 264 10.98 -12.44 -27.00
CA ALA A 264 11.26 -11.60 -28.17
C ALA A 264 12.21 -10.43 -27.84
N LYS A 265 12.00 -9.74 -26.73
CA LYS A 265 12.84 -8.61 -26.29
C LYS A 265 14.26 -9.05 -25.92
N TYR A 266 14.39 -10.19 -25.27
CA TYR A 266 15.67 -10.70 -24.77
C TYR A 266 16.27 -11.82 -25.64
N ALA A 267 15.82 -11.96 -26.90
CA ALA A 267 16.30 -12.98 -27.83
C ALA A 267 17.82 -12.98 -27.92
N GLY A 268 18.43 -14.15 -27.77
CA GLY A 268 19.88 -14.33 -27.81
C GLY A 268 20.65 -13.84 -26.57
N LYS A 269 19.95 -13.37 -25.52
CA LYS A 269 20.53 -12.95 -24.23
C LYS A 269 20.19 -13.94 -23.13
N LYS A 270 20.88 -13.83 -22.00
CA LYS A 270 20.57 -14.52 -20.74
C LYS A 270 20.18 -13.46 -19.72
N PRO A 271 18.93 -12.97 -19.71
CA PRO A 271 18.54 -11.91 -18.80
C PRO A 271 18.58 -12.38 -17.34
N LEU A 272 19.01 -11.48 -16.46
CA LEU A 272 18.87 -11.67 -15.03
C LEU A 272 17.42 -11.35 -14.63
N VAL A 273 16.73 -12.33 -14.05
CA VAL A 273 15.32 -12.21 -13.65
C VAL A 273 15.21 -12.18 -12.14
N ALA A 274 14.57 -11.14 -11.61
CA ALA A 274 14.17 -11.06 -10.21
C ALA A 274 12.66 -11.27 -10.09
N ILE A 275 12.23 -12.05 -9.10
CA ILE A 275 10.80 -12.34 -8.86
C ILE A 275 10.45 -11.95 -7.42
N TYR A 276 9.46 -11.09 -7.28
CA TYR A 276 8.90 -10.62 -6.01
C TYR A 276 7.42 -11.04 -5.91
N PRO A 277 7.15 -12.27 -5.43
CA PRO A 277 5.80 -12.86 -5.49
C PRO A 277 4.79 -12.19 -4.57
N MET A 278 5.27 -11.47 -3.56
CA MET A 278 4.46 -10.73 -2.59
C MET A 278 4.96 -9.30 -2.44
N ALA A 279 5.27 -8.63 -3.55
CA ALA A 279 5.94 -7.33 -3.54
C ALA A 279 5.25 -6.28 -2.67
N ALA A 280 3.93 -6.36 -2.54
CA ALA A 280 3.12 -5.44 -1.72
C ALA A 280 3.44 -5.49 -0.22
N VAL A 281 4.04 -6.57 0.27
CA VAL A 281 4.36 -6.77 1.70
C VAL A 281 5.82 -7.10 1.97
N GLN A 282 6.64 -7.33 0.95
CA GLN A 282 8.07 -7.54 1.10
C GLN A 282 8.79 -6.23 1.45
N ILE A 283 9.78 -6.30 2.33
CA ILE A 283 10.63 -5.16 2.72
C ILE A 283 12.03 -5.43 2.18
N GLY A 284 12.35 -4.79 1.08
CA GLY A 284 13.61 -5.00 0.39
C GLY A 284 14.83 -4.50 1.16
N CYS A 285 15.91 -5.28 1.11
CA CYS A 285 17.23 -4.88 1.58
C CYS A 285 18.29 -5.21 0.53
N MET A 286 19.32 -4.40 0.48
CA MET A 286 20.55 -4.61 -0.28
C MET A 286 21.72 -4.49 0.69
N ASP A 287 22.72 -5.33 0.52
CA ASP A 287 23.99 -5.25 1.25
C ASP A 287 24.84 -4.06 0.76
#